data_cf2991e769cc4d507dc1f65e2a854d2a
#
_entry.id   cf2991e769cc4d507dc1f65e2a854d2a
#
_cell.length_a   1.000
_cell.length_b   1.000
_cell.length_c   1.000
_cell.angle_alpha   90.00
_cell.angle_beta   90.00
_cell.angle_gamma   90.00
#
_symmetry.space_group_name_H-M   'P 1'
#
loop_
_entity.id
_entity.type
_entity.pdbx_description
1 polymer ?
#
loop_
_entity_poly.entity_id
_entity_poly.type
_entity_poly.pdbx_seq_one_letter_code
_entity_poly.pdbx_strand_id
1 'polypeptide(L)'
;MRRHLLLSTAAMALMFSAGVAQAGMEEAKSFLDAEIGDMSTLDRAAQEAEMQWFVDAAEPFAGMDIKVVSETITTHEYESKVLAPAFTAITGIKVTHDLIGEGDVVEKLQTQMQSGENIYDAYVNDSDLIG
;
A
#
# COMPACT_ATOMS: atom_id res chain seq x y z
N MET A 1 26.06 32.51 -29.34
CA MET A 1 24.67 32.68 -28.84
C MET A 1 23.97 31.32 -28.81
N ARG A 2 23.91 30.64 -27.66
CA ARG A 2 23.03 29.49 -27.35
C ARG A 2 23.37 28.98 -25.93
N ARG A 3 22.88 29.72 -24.94
CA ARG A 3 22.92 29.28 -23.54
C ARG A 3 21.64 29.83 -22.89
N HIS A 4 20.52 29.16 -22.99
CA HIS A 4 19.33 29.34 -22.14
C HIS A 4 18.29 28.31 -22.59
N LEU A 5 18.39 27.06 -22.15
CA LEU A 5 17.25 26.12 -22.17
C LEU A 5 17.52 24.82 -21.37
N LEU A 6 18.00 24.91 -20.14
CA LEU A 6 18.13 23.73 -19.29
C LEU A 6 17.63 23.92 -17.84
N LEU A 7 16.96 24.99 -17.52
CA LEU A 7 16.51 25.28 -16.14
C LEU A 7 15.02 25.03 -15.88
N SER A 8 14.25 24.62 -16.90
CA SER A 8 12.78 24.51 -16.75
C SER A 8 12.27 23.14 -16.33
N THR A 9 13.04 22.07 -16.53
CA THR A 9 12.56 20.70 -16.28
C THR A 9 12.71 20.25 -14.83
N ALA A 10 13.71 20.73 -14.13
CA ALA A 10 13.95 20.34 -12.74
C ALA A 10 12.92 20.95 -11.75
N ALA A 11 12.48 22.20 -12.02
CA ALA A 11 11.50 22.88 -11.17
C ALA A 11 10.08 22.26 -11.28
N MET A 12 9.77 21.68 -12.45
CA MET A 12 8.45 21.06 -12.69
C MET A 12 8.32 19.67 -12.02
N ALA A 13 9.41 18.93 -11.94
CA ALA A 13 9.44 17.63 -11.24
C ALA A 13 9.30 17.80 -9.71
N LEU A 14 9.95 18.81 -9.12
CA LEU A 14 9.82 19.11 -7.69
C LEU A 14 8.43 19.57 -7.27
N MET A 15 7.70 20.28 -8.13
CA MET A 15 6.32 20.70 -7.82
C MET A 15 5.32 19.53 -7.91
N PHE A 16 5.59 18.52 -8.71
CA PHE A 16 4.72 17.36 -8.84
C PHE A 16 4.85 16.40 -7.65
N SER A 17 6.07 16.16 -7.17
CA SER A 17 6.31 15.32 -6.00
C SER A 17 5.74 15.92 -4.71
N ALA A 18 5.87 17.23 -4.50
CA ALA A 18 5.28 17.92 -3.35
C ALA A 18 3.74 17.82 -3.33
N GLY A 19 3.08 17.84 -4.50
CA GLY A 19 1.63 17.71 -4.60
C GLY A 19 1.13 16.31 -4.26
N VAL A 20 1.84 15.27 -4.65
CA VAL A 20 1.49 13.87 -4.35
C VAL A 20 1.71 13.57 -2.86
N ALA A 21 2.82 14.00 -2.28
CA ALA A 21 3.09 13.83 -0.85
C ALA A 21 2.06 14.58 0.02
N GLN A 22 1.62 15.78 -0.38
CA GLN A 22 0.57 16.53 0.30
C GLN A 22 -0.78 15.78 0.28
N ALA A 23 -1.17 15.22 -0.87
CA ALA A 23 -2.39 14.43 -1.01
C ALA A 23 -2.34 13.17 -0.13
N GLY A 24 -1.24 12.44 -0.13
CA GLY A 24 -1.05 11.24 0.71
C GLY A 24 -1.20 11.53 2.20
N MET A 25 -0.71 12.67 2.68
CA MET A 25 -0.86 13.07 4.09
C MET A 25 -2.30 13.50 4.45
N GLU A 26 -3.06 14.06 3.53
CA GLU A 26 -4.48 14.35 3.76
C GLU A 26 -5.28 13.04 3.91
N GLU A 27 -5.04 12.07 3.04
CA GLU A 27 -5.64 10.73 3.13
C GLU A 27 -5.21 9.99 4.41
N ALA A 28 -3.94 10.09 4.80
CA ALA A 28 -3.42 9.52 6.04
C ALA A 28 -4.13 10.09 7.28
N LYS A 29 -4.33 11.41 7.35
CA LYS A 29 -5.07 12.05 8.45
C LYS A 29 -6.52 11.60 8.49
N SER A 30 -7.17 11.51 7.35
CA SER A 30 -8.54 11.01 7.24
C SER A 30 -8.65 9.56 7.73
N PHE A 31 -7.71 8.71 7.37
CA PHE A 31 -7.64 7.32 7.85
C PHE A 31 -7.42 7.25 9.37
N LEU A 32 -6.49 8.05 9.91
CA LEU A 32 -6.25 8.10 11.35
C LEU A 32 -7.51 8.52 12.13
N ASP A 33 -8.26 9.48 11.62
CA ASP A 33 -9.49 9.97 12.24
C ASP A 33 -10.63 8.93 12.18
N ALA A 34 -10.75 8.22 11.05
CA ALA A 34 -11.84 7.28 10.82
C ALA A 34 -11.61 5.91 11.50
N GLU A 35 -10.38 5.39 11.45
CA GLU A 35 -10.08 3.99 11.77
C GLU A 35 -9.27 3.82 13.05
N ILE A 36 -8.44 4.81 13.43
CA ILE A 36 -7.54 4.68 14.57
C ILE A 36 -8.08 5.41 15.80
N GLY A 37 -8.42 6.70 15.66
CA GLY A 37 -8.95 7.52 16.76
C GLY A 37 -8.10 7.42 18.03
N ASP A 38 -8.75 7.16 19.15
CA ASP A 38 -8.13 7.03 20.47
C ASP A 38 -7.66 5.61 20.81
N MET A 39 -7.73 4.67 19.86
CA MET A 39 -7.30 3.28 20.10
C MET A 39 -5.79 3.10 20.10
N SER A 40 -5.03 4.04 19.53
CA SER A 40 -3.57 4.01 19.51
C SER A 40 -2.98 4.45 20.85
N THR A 41 -1.84 3.86 21.21
CA THR A 41 -1.00 4.32 22.34
C THR A 41 -0.12 5.52 21.97
N LEU A 42 -0.02 5.83 20.68
CA LEU A 42 0.71 6.99 20.17
C LEU A 42 -0.18 8.23 20.24
N ASP A 43 0.40 9.37 20.61
CA ASP A 43 -0.27 10.64 20.44
C ASP A 43 -0.43 11.02 18.97
N ARG A 44 -1.28 11.99 18.67
CA ARG A 44 -1.59 12.39 17.30
C ARG A 44 -0.35 12.84 16.50
N ALA A 45 0.56 13.54 17.13
CA ALA A 45 1.77 14.01 16.45
C ALA A 45 2.68 12.84 16.04
N ALA A 46 2.80 11.83 16.90
CA ALA A 46 3.55 10.62 16.60
C ALA A 46 2.87 9.77 15.51
N GLN A 47 1.54 9.65 15.54
CA GLN A 47 0.78 8.98 14.47
C GLN A 47 0.99 9.65 13.11
N GLU A 48 0.91 10.99 13.06
CA GLU A 48 1.13 11.74 11.81
C GLU A 48 2.59 11.65 11.32
N ALA A 49 3.56 11.63 12.23
CA ALA A 49 4.96 11.44 11.88
C ALA A 49 5.24 10.05 11.27
N GLU A 50 4.59 9.01 11.79
CA GLU A 50 4.67 7.66 11.24
C GLU A 50 4.05 7.60 9.83
N MET A 51 2.87 8.20 9.64
CA MET A 51 2.23 8.27 8.32
C MET A 51 3.08 9.05 7.31
N GLN A 52 3.71 10.14 7.74
CA GLN A 52 4.63 10.90 6.87
C GLN A 52 5.80 10.02 6.40
N TRP A 53 6.33 9.17 7.30
CA TRP A 53 7.36 8.22 6.92
C TRP A 53 6.89 7.25 5.83
N PHE A 54 5.65 6.72 5.93
CA PHE A 54 5.08 5.84 4.89
C PHE A 54 4.93 6.57 3.55
N VAL A 55 4.43 7.81 3.56
CA VAL A 55 4.29 8.63 2.34
C VAL A 55 5.65 8.84 1.67
N ASP A 56 6.65 9.25 2.44
CA ASP A 56 8.00 9.53 1.92
C ASP A 56 8.69 8.26 1.41
N ALA A 57 8.59 7.15 2.16
CA ALA A 57 9.19 5.88 1.79
C ALA A 57 8.55 5.26 0.55
N ALA A 58 7.27 5.52 0.32
CA ALA A 58 6.52 4.99 -0.82
C ALA A 58 6.74 5.78 -2.13
N GLU A 59 7.22 7.02 -2.06
CA GLU A 59 7.37 7.89 -3.24
C GLU A 59 8.08 7.21 -4.43
N PRO A 60 9.20 6.48 -4.26
CA PRO A 60 9.88 5.80 -5.36
C PRO A 60 9.08 4.65 -6.00
N PHE A 61 8.04 4.18 -5.33
CA PHE A 61 7.21 3.03 -5.71
C PHE A 61 5.80 3.41 -6.15
N ALA A 62 5.48 4.70 -6.21
CA ALA A 62 4.17 5.18 -6.64
C ALA A 62 3.82 4.64 -8.03
N GLY A 63 2.60 4.11 -8.17
CA GLY A 63 2.13 3.47 -9.39
C GLY A 63 2.47 1.96 -9.51
N MET A 64 3.17 1.36 -8.55
CA MET A 64 3.27 -0.10 -8.48
C MET A 64 1.90 -0.73 -8.24
N ASP A 65 1.74 -1.95 -8.75
CA ASP A 65 0.56 -2.80 -8.51
C ASP A 65 1.01 -4.04 -7.74
N ILE A 66 0.43 -4.29 -6.58
CA ILE A 66 0.71 -5.44 -5.71
C ILE A 66 -0.58 -6.26 -5.60
N LYS A 67 -0.48 -7.55 -5.87
CA LYS A 67 -1.58 -8.51 -5.73
C LYS A 67 -1.36 -9.40 -4.52
N VAL A 68 -2.32 -9.37 -3.63
CA VAL A 68 -2.35 -10.20 -2.40
C VAL A 68 -3.54 -11.15 -2.49
N VAL A 69 -3.39 -12.35 -1.98
CA VAL A 69 -4.49 -13.29 -1.80
C VAL A 69 -4.49 -13.84 -0.39
N SER A 70 -5.67 -13.97 0.19
CA SER A 70 -5.90 -14.62 1.48
C SER A 70 -7.22 -15.39 1.50
N GLU A 71 -7.43 -16.14 2.55
CA GLU A 71 -8.73 -16.75 2.84
C GLU A 71 -9.79 -15.71 3.21
N THR A 72 -11.06 -16.10 3.07
CA THR A 72 -12.19 -15.22 3.39
C THR A 72 -12.55 -15.36 4.87
N ILE A 73 -11.98 -14.52 5.71
CA ILE A 73 -12.33 -14.33 7.12
C ILE A 73 -12.51 -12.85 7.44
N THR A 74 -13.14 -12.53 8.56
CA THR A 74 -13.48 -11.14 8.93
C THR A 74 -12.25 -10.22 8.96
N THR A 75 -11.11 -10.71 9.45
CA THR A 75 -9.86 -9.93 9.50
C THR A 75 -9.39 -9.57 8.09
N HIS A 76 -9.32 -10.55 7.19
CA HIS A 76 -8.89 -10.32 5.81
C HIS A 76 -9.92 -9.52 4.99
N GLU A 77 -11.21 -9.59 5.36
CA GLU A 77 -12.21 -8.69 4.78
C GLU A 77 -11.95 -7.23 5.14
N TYR A 78 -11.55 -6.95 6.38
CA TYR A 78 -11.15 -5.60 6.81
C TYR A 78 -9.88 -5.14 6.07
N GLU A 79 -8.87 -6.00 5.97
CA GLU A 79 -7.64 -5.72 5.22
C GLU A 79 -7.94 -5.39 3.75
N SER A 80 -8.77 -6.19 3.09
CA SER A 80 -9.12 -6.01 1.67
C SER A 80 -10.01 -4.78 1.42
N LYS A 81 -10.99 -4.52 2.31
CA LYS A 81 -12.02 -3.49 2.09
C LYS A 81 -11.63 -2.12 2.67
N VAL A 82 -10.77 -2.08 3.68
CA VAL A 82 -10.40 -0.86 4.41
C VAL A 82 -8.91 -0.56 4.28
N LEU A 83 -8.03 -1.48 4.69
CA LEU A 83 -6.60 -1.20 4.75
C LEU A 83 -5.95 -1.08 3.37
N ALA A 84 -6.25 -1.97 2.44
CA ALA A 84 -5.66 -1.95 1.10
C ALA A 84 -6.05 -0.68 0.30
N PRO A 85 -7.33 -0.24 0.29
CA PRO A 85 -7.70 1.05 -0.31
C PRO A 85 -7.05 2.25 0.38
N ALA A 86 -6.98 2.27 1.71
CA ALA A 86 -6.34 3.34 2.47
C ALA A 86 -4.84 3.41 2.16
N PHE A 87 -4.14 2.27 2.17
CA PHE A 87 -2.74 2.19 1.79
C PHE A 87 -2.50 2.72 0.37
N THR A 88 -3.36 2.35 -0.57
CA THR A 88 -3.29 2.84 -1.96
C THR A 88 -3.46 4.35 -2.03
N ALA A 89 -4.44 4.92 -1.33
CA ALA A 89 -4.70 6.36 -1.31
C ALA A 89 -3.53 7.15 -0.67
N ILE A 90 -2.95 6.60 0.40
CA ILE A 90 -1.84 7.24 1.14
C ILE A 90 -0.53 7.18 0.38
N THR A 91 -0.22 6.05 -0.25
CA THR A 91 1.11 5.76 -0.81
C THR A 91 1.19 5.88 -2.33
N GLY A 92 0.07 5.82 -3.03
CA GLY A 92 0.04 5.70 -4.48
C GLY A 92 0.44 4.31 -5.02
N ILE A 93 0.68 3.33 -4.13
CA ILE A 93 0.94 1.93 -4.49
C ILE A 93 -0.40 1.21 -4.49
N LYS A 94 -0.81 0.68 -5.63
CA LYS A 94 -2.08 -0.03 -5.73
C LYS A 94 -1.95 -1.42 -5.11
N VAL A 95 -2.82 -1.73 -4.14
CA VAL A 95 -2.96 -3.07 -3.56
C VAL A 95 -4.30 -3.66 -3.96
N THR A 96 -4.26 -4.81 -4.62
CA THR A 96 -5.44 -5.64 -4.89
C THR A 96 -5.37 -6.84 -3.96
N HIS A 97 -6.33 -6.97 -3.03
CA HIS A 97 -6.38 -8.06 -2.06
C HIS A 97 -7.58 -8.95 -2.36
N ASP A 98 -7.33 -10.10 -2.99
CA ASP A 98 -8.33 -11.09 -3.35
C ASP A 98 -8.64 -12.00 -2.15
N LEU A 99 -9.94 -12.25 -1.92
CA LEU A 99 -10.44 -13.15 -0.89
C LEU A 99 -11.01 -14.41 -1.54
N ILE A 100 -10.47 -15.57 -1.16
CA ILE A 100 -10.88 -16.87 -1.72
C ILE A 100 -11.05 -17.91 -0.61
N GLY A 101 -11.38 -19.14 -0.96
CA GLY A 101 -11.42 -20.23 0.01
C GLY A 101 -10.00 -20.59 0.52
N GLU A 102 -9.90 -20.99 1.78
CA GLU A 102 -8.62 -21.33 2.43
C GLU A 102 -7.82 -22.37 1.62
N GLY A 103 -8.44 -23.49 1.24
CA GLY A 103 -7.80 -24.52 0.41
C GLY A 103 -7.34 -24.01 -0.95
N ASP A 104 -8.08 -23.07 -1.53
CA ASP A 104 -7.75 -22.45 -2.82
C ASP A 104 -6.50 -21.56 -2.71
N VAL A 105 -6.25 -20.90 -1.55
CA VAL A 105 -5.02 -20.13 -1.30
C VAL A 105 -3.80 -21.05 -1.41
N VAL A 106 -3.84 -22.19 -0.73
CA VAL A 106 -2.74 -23.17 -0.73
C VAL A 106 -2.52 -23.74 -2.12
N GLU A 107 -3.59 -24.12 -2.83
CA GLU A 107 -3.50 -24.68 -4.19
C GLU A 107 -2.88 -23.66 -5.17
N LYS A 108 -3.29 -22.40 -5.10
CA LYS A 108 -2.73 -21.34 -5.94
C LYS A 108 -1.25 -21.08 -5.64
N LEU A 109 -0.87 -21.05 -4.35
CA LEU A 109 0.53 -20.91 -3.94
C LEU A 109 1.38 -22.06 -4.48
N GLN A 110 0.94 -23.29 -4.30
CA GLN A 110 1.64 -24.48 -4.80
C GLN A 110 1.77 -24.46 -6.34
N THR A 111 0.72 -24.08 -7.03
CA THR A 111 0.70 -23.97 -8.50
C THR A 111 1.69 -22.91 -8.98
N GLN A 112 1.70 -21.75 -8.35
CA GLN A 112 2.64 -20.68 -8.66
C GLN A 112 4.10 -21.13 -8.44
N MET A 113 4.38 -21.77 -7.31
CA MET A 113 5.72 -22.27 -7.00
C MET A 113 6.19 -23.35 -7.99
N GLN A 114 5.28 -24.19 -8.47
CA GLN A 114 5.60 -25.27 -9.42
C GLN A 114 5.76 -24.75 -10.85
N SER A 115 4.93 -23.80 -11.27
CA SER A 115 4.95 -23.25 -12.63
C SER A 115 6.00 -22.16 -12.84
N GLY A 116 6.40 -21.47 -11.75
CA GLY A 116 7.24 -20.29 -11.81
C GLY A 116 6.50 -19.04 -12.33
N GLU A 117 5.18 -19.12 -12.51
CA GLU A 117 4.35 -17.97 -12.88
C GLU A 117 4.05 -17.12 -11.65
N ASN A 118 4.26 -15.80 -11.74
CA ASN A 118 3.90 -14.87 -10.67
C ASN A 118 2.45 -14.43 -10.82
N ILE A 119 1.52 -15.09 -10.10
CA ILE A 119 0.09 -14.79 -10.09
C ILE A 119 -0.23 -13.77 -9.01
N TYR A 120 0.33 -13.95 -7.81
CA TYR A 120 0.23 -13.07 -6.67
C TYR A 120 1.62 -12.76 -6.11
N ASP A 121 1.80 -11.54 -5.63
CA ASP A 121 3.04 -11.07 -5.02
C ASP A 121 3.13 -11.48 -3.54
N ALA A 122 1.98 -11.66 -2.88
CA ALA A 122 1.90 -12.10 -1.49
C ALA A 122 0.71 -13.04 -1.25
N TYR A 123 0.93 -14.01 -0.37
CA TYR A 123 -0.06 -14.96 0.13
C TYR A 123 -0.14 -14.83 1.64
N VAL A 124 -1.34 -14.58 2.16
CA VAL A 124 -1.60 -14.57 3.60
C VAL A 124 -2.30 -15.87 3.94
N ASN A 125 -1.69 -16.66 4.80
CA ASN A 125 -2.14 -18.00 5.14
C ASN A 125 -1.92 -18.30 6.62
N ASP A 126 -2.69 -19.23 7.16
CA ASP A 126 -2.59 -19.67 8.54
C ASP A 126 -1.35 -20.52 8.80
N SER A 127 -0.82 -20.45 10.01
CA SER A 127 0.34 -21.27 10.44
C SER A 127 0.05 -22.77 10.42
N ASP A 128 -1.21 -23.16 10.49
CA ASP A 128 -1.66 -24.55 10.47
C ASP A 128 -1.39 -25.25 9.13
N LEU A 129 -1.15 -24.46 8.08
CA LEU A 129 -0.89 -24.93 6.72
C LEU A 129 0.60 -24.92 6.35
N ILE A 130 1.46 -24.52 7.28
CA ILE A 130 2.92 -24.59 7.16
C ILE A 130 3.35 -25.93 7.79
N GLY A 131 3.14 -27.02 7.05
CA GLY A 131 3.53 -28.35 7.45
C GLY A 131 4.98 -28.68 7.15
#